data_a329687ac249ff7f3c7005ef8aa9ef54
#
_entry.id   a329687ac249ff7f3c7005ef8aa9ef54
#
_cell.length_a   1.000
_cell.length_b   1.000
_cell.length_c   1.000
_cell.angle_alpha   90.00
_cell.angle_beta   90.00
_cell.angle_gamma   90.00
#
_symmetry.space_group_name_H-M   'P 1'
#
loop_
_entity.id
_entity.type
_entity.pdbx_description
1 polymer ?
#
loop_
_entity_poly.entity_id
_entity_poly.type
_entity_poly.pdbx_seq_one_letter_code
_entity_poly.pdbx_strand_id
1 'polypeptide(L)'
;MRTTLASGRRFAFAVPGGSFATHVFPSLATLDLDWPRIDLTWVDERVVPASDPESNQRAAHDLWLSRLTGPGPRLIAPPVAMGGVAQVAAGWQAALVTTLGSPPRLDLAVLGVGSDGHVASLFPSHPVLDCLDVWVAGVSDSPKPPPSRVTLTLATLAHAREIWVVAFGSSKAAAIADARGNPGSTLPVALVARSGPAVRWFLDGAAGG
;
A
#
# COMPACT_ATOMS: atom_id res chain seq x y z
N MET A 1 -6.26 -15.42 0.85
CA MET A 1 -7.56 -14.75 0.96
C MET A 1 -8.73 -15.73 1.16
N ARG A 2 -9.08 -16.57 0.20
CA ARG A 2 -10.22 -17.51 0.34
C ARG A 2 -10.18 -18.37 1.60
N THR A 3 -9.02 -18.96 1.95
CA THR A 3 -8.86 -19.77 3.17
C THR A 3 -9.15 -18.97 4.45
N THR A 4 -8.68 -17.73 4.54
CA THR A 4 -8.94 -16.87 5.69
C THR A 4 -10.42 -16.52 5.81
N LEU A 5 -11.06 -16.19 4.70
CA LEU A 5 -12.50 -15.90 4.68
C LEU A 5 -13.33 -17.14 5.07
N ALA A 6 -12.90 -18.33 4.64
CA ALA A 6 -13.53 -19.59 5.03
C ALA A 6 -13.44 -19.86 6.54
N SER A 7 -12.42 -19.37 7.24
CA SER A 7 -12.26 -19.52 8.70
C SER A 7 -13.20 -18.62 9.53
N GLY A 8 -14.04 -17.83 8.91
CA GLY A 8 -14.94 -16.91 9.60
C GLY A 8 -14.31 -15.54 9.98
N ARG A 9 -13.00 -15.35 9.79
CA ARG A 9 -12.26 -14.12 10.08
C ARG A 9 -12.33 -13.12 8.92
N ARG A 10 -12.38 -11.83 9.22
CA ARG A 10 -12.22 -10.77 8.21
C ARG A 10 -10.77 -10.77 7.68
N PHE A 11 -10.58 -10.31 6.45
CA PHE A 11 -9.28 -10.23 5.78
C PHE A 11 -8.86 -8.78 5.62
N ALA A 12 -7.78 -8.38 6.27
CA ALA A 12 -7.23 -7.03 6.18
C ALA A 12 -6.28 -6.91 4.99
N PHE A 13 -6.63 -6.05 4.03
CA PHE A 13 -5.97 -5.92 2.74
C PHE A 13 -5.58 -4.47 2.46
N ALA A 14 -4.29 -4.22 2.24
CA ALA A 14 -3.76 -2.91 1.84
C ALA A 14 -3.31 -2.93 0.39
N VAL A 15 -3.72 -1.91 -0.39
CA VAL A 15 -3.45 -1.81 -1.83
C VAL A 15 -2.70 -0.53 -2.20
N PRO A 16 -1.84 -0.55 -3.21
CA PRO A 16 -1.22 0.66 -3.75
C PRO A 16 -2.09 1.31 -4.82
N GLY A 17 -1.69 2.51 -5.24
CA GLY A 17 -2.17 3.15 -6.47
C GLY A 17 -1.26 2.89 -7.68
N GLY A 18 -1.10 3.92 -8.51
CA GLY A 18 -0.18 3.93 -9.66
C GLY A 18 -0.44 2.82 -10.68
N SER A 19 0.64 2.25 -11.23
CA SER A 19 0.54 1.20 -12.26
C SER A 19 -0.19 -0.06 -11.77
N PHE A 20 -0.12 -0.38 -10.48
CA PHE A 20 -0.92 -1.47 -9.93
C PHE A 20 -2.42 -1.22 -10.10
N ALA A 21 -2.88 -0.01 -9.81
CA ALA A 21 -4.29 0.33 -9.94
C ALA A 21 -4.79 0.14 -11.38
N THR A 22 -4.03 0.64 -12.36
CA THR A 22 -4.42 0.54 -13.77
C THR A 22 -4.38 -0.88 -14.33
N HIS A 23 -3.44 -1.71 -13.91
CA HIS A 23 -3.26 -3.07 -14.43
C HIS A 23 -4.06 -4.13 -13.69
N VAL A 24 -4.32 -3.93 -12.38
CA VAL A 24 -4.85 -5.01 -11.53
C VAL A 24 -6.28 -4.74 -11.05
N PHE A 25 -6.64 -3.49 -10.70
CA PHE A 25 -7.97 -3.20 -10.16
C PHE A 25 -9.13 -3.63 -11.06
N PRO A 26 -9.08 -3.44 -12.41
CA PRO A 26 -10.17 -3.93 -13.27
C PRO A 26 -10.42 -5.44 -13.15
N SER A 27 -9.34 -6.22 -12.96
CA SER A 27 -9.44 -7.68 -12.78
C SER A 27 -9.95 -8.06 -11.38
N LEU A 28 -9.67 -7.25 -10.35
CA LEU A 28 -10.22 -7.52 -9.01
C LEU A 28 -11.75 -7.43 -9.00
N ALA A 29 -12.33 -6.53 -9.79
CA ALA A 29 -13.78 -6.37 -9.88
C ALA A 29 -14.50 -7.62 -10.39
N THR A 30 -13.80 -8.50 -11.13
CA THR A 30 -14.36 -9.74 -11.70
C THR A 30 -14.23 -10.95 -10.77
N LEU A 31 -13.53 -10.80 -9.62
CA LEU A 31 -13.32 -11.92 -8.71
C LEU A 31 -14.56 -12.18 -7.86
N ASP A 32 -14.96 -13.44 -7.81
CA ASP A 32 -15.97 -13.92 -6.88
C ASP A 32 -15.35 -14.10 -5.48
N LEU A 33 -15.44 -13.05 -4.67
CA LEU A 33 -14.96 -13.00 -3.29
C LEU A 33 -16.06 -12.44 -2.38
N ASP A 34 -16.05 -12.84 -1.12
CA ASP A 34 -16.90 -12.27 -0.08
C ASP A 34 -16.35 -10.89 0.34
N TRP A 35 -16.56 -9.91 -0.54
CA TRP A 35 -16.08 -8.54 -0.36
C TRP A 35 -16.49 -7.91 0.98
N PRO A 36 -17.72 -8.08 1.47
CA PRO A 36 -18.14 -7.55 2.78
C PRO A 36 -17.26 -7.99 3.95
N ARG A 37 -16.53 -9.11 3.81
CA ARG A 37 -15.63 -9.64 4.85
C ARG A 37 -14.18 -9.19 4.67
N ILE A 38 -13.92 -8.28 3.77
CA ILE A 38 -12.60 -7.67 3.56
C ILE A 38 -12.59 -6.29 4.21
N ASP A 39 -11.50 -6.01 4.94
CA ASP A 39 -11.13 -4.69 5.44
C ASP A 39 -10.10 -4.12 4.50
N LEU A 40 -10.50 -3.18 3.66
CA LEU A 40 -9.65 -2.60 2.64
C LEU A 40 -9.07 -1.28 3.12
N THR A 41 -7.75 -1.16 3.01
CA THR A 41 -7.03 0.10 3.20
C THR A 41 -6.03 0.32 2.07
N TRP A 42 -5.30 1.42 2.11
CA TRP A 42 -4.25 1.75 1.16
C TRP A 42 -2.86 1.61 1.81
N VAL A 43 -1.81 1.49 1.02
CA VAL A 43 -0.43 1.54 1.56
C VAL A 43 0.07 2.97 1.68
N ASP A 44 -0.45 3.87 0.83
CA ASP A 44 -0.24 5.32 0.88
C ASP A 44 -1.39 6.05 0.18
N GLU A 45 -1.50 7.34 0.45
CA GLU A 45 -2.45 8.20 -0.25
C GLU A 45 -1.86 9.60 -0.41
N ARG A 46 -2.30 10.28 -1.46
CA ARG A 46 -2.00 11.67 -1.72
C ARG A 46 -3.01 12.53 -0.98
N VAL A 47 -2.53 13.53 -0.23
CA VAL A 47 -3.40 14.47 0.49
C VAL A 47 -3.89 15.52 -0.51
N VAL A 48 -4.85 15.12 -1.31
CA VAL A 48 -5.52 15.89 -2.36
C VAL A 48 -7.04 15.70 -2.24
N PRO A 49 -7.87 16.57 -2.85
CA PRO A 49 -9.31 16.34 -2.89
C PRO A 49 -9.66 14.94 -3.42
N ALA A 50 -10.73 14.34 -2.91
CA ALA A 50 -11.15 13.00 -3.32
C ALA A 50 -11.48 12.88 -4.82
N SER A 51 -11.77 14.00 -5.49
CA SER A 51 -12.01 14.08 -6.94
C SER A 51 -10.73 14.25 -7.78
N ASP A 52 -9.57 14.43 -7.13
CA ASP A 52 -8.30 14.64 -7.84
C ASP A 52 -7.86 13.36 -8.56
N PRO A 53 -7.38 13.44 -9.81
CA PRO A 53 -6.89 12.28 -10.55
C PRO A 53 -5.69 11.59 -9.88
N GLU A 54 -4.96 12.27 -9.02
CA GLU A 54 -3.84 11.71 -8.27
C GLU A 54 -4.28 10.89 -7.03
N SER A 55 -5.57 10.91 -6.64
CA SER A 55 -6.06 10.15 -5.49
C SER A 55 -6.07 8.64 -5.77
N ASN A 56 -5.41 7.88 -4.90
CA ASN A 56 -5.43 6.42 -4.92
C ASN A 56 -6.84 5.88 -4.58
N GLN A 57 -7.56 6.56 -3.69
CA GLN A 57 -8.94 6.21 -3.36
C GLN A 57 -9.85 6.35 -4.57
N ARG A 58 -9.72 7.46 -5.33
CA ARG A 58 -10.44 7.65 -6.58
C ARG A 58 -10.13 6.55 -7.58
N ALA A 59 -8.85 6.25 -7.79
CA ALA A 59 -8.45 5.17 -8.71
C ALA A 59 -9.08 3.82 -8.31
N ALA A 60 -9.09 3.49 -7.01
CA ALA A 60 -9.73 2.27 -6.52
C ALA A 60 -11.25 2.29 -6.75
N HIS A 61 -11.91 3.42 -6.53
CA HIS A 61 -13.33 3.58 -6.80
C HIS A 61 -13.64 3.39 -8.29
N ASP A 62 -12.98 4.13 -9.17
CA ASP A 62 -13.32 4.20 -10.59
C ASP A 62 -12.96 2.90 -11.34
N LEU A 63 -11.86 2.26 -10.98
CA LEU A 63 -11.35 1.08 -11.68
C LEU A 63 -11.83 -0.25 -11.09
N TRP A 64 -12.34 -0.24 -9.85
CA TRP A 64 -12.67 -1.49 -9.14
C TRP A 64 -13.97 -1.42 -8.35
N LEU A 65 -14.04 -0.58 -7.29
CA LEU A 65 -15.10 -0.68 -6.29
C LEU A 65 -16.49 -0.36 -6.86
N SER A 66 -16.60 0.62 -7.78
CA SER A 66 -17.85 0.97 -8.46
C SER A 66 -18.37 -0.12 -9.40
N ARG A 67 -17.54 -1.10 -9.72
CA ARG A 67 -17.87 -2.20 -10.65
C ARG A 67 -18.31 -3.48 -9.93
N LEU A 68 -18.26 -3.49 -8.60
CA LEU A 68 -18.75 -4.64 -7.82
C LEU A 68 -20.28 -4.73 -7.94
N THR A 69 -20.79 -5.93 -8.20
CA THR A 69 -22.22 -6.18 -8.39
C THR A 69 -23.00 -6.37 -7.09
N GLY A 70 -22.29 -6.35 -5.95
CA GLY A 70 -22.86 -6.52 -4.60
C GLY A 70 -22.18 -5.61 -3.58
N PRO A 71 -22.44 -5.84 -2.27
CA PRO A 71 -21.79 -5.05 -1.22
C PRO A 71 -20.26 -5.16 -1.31
N GLY A 72 -19.58 -4.03 -1.22
CA GLY A 72 -18.12 -3.94 -1.27
C GLY A 72 -17.45 -4.21 0.09
N PRO A 73 -16.11 -4.08 0.14
CA PRO A 73 -15.33 -4.19 1.37
C PRO A 73 -15.61 -3.04 2.33
N ARG A 74 -15.33 -3.26 3.62
CA ARG A 74 -15.27 -2.17 4.61
C ARG A 74 -14.00 -1.35 4.34
N LEU A 75 -14.16 -0.06 4.12
CA LEU A 75 -13.04 0.84 3.81
C LEU A 75 -12.47 1.44 5.09
N ILE A 76 -11.14 1.35 5.26
CA ILE A 76 -10.37 2.07 6.27
C ILE A 76 -9.50 3.08 5.50
N ALA A 77 -10.17 4.09 4.96
CA ALA A 77 -9.54 5.03 4.03
C ALA A 77 -8.83 6.18 4.77
N PRO A 78 -7.69 6.67 4.24
CA PRO A 78 -7.11 7.92 4.71
C PRO A 78 -8.11 9.08 4.63
N PRO A 79 -8.38 9.79 5.73
CA PRO A 79 -9.41 10.84 5.78
C PRO A 79 -8.88 12.17 5.22
N VAL A 80 -8.58 12.23 3.93
CA VAL A 80 -7.94 13.38 3.25
C VAL A 80 -8.71 14.70 3.41
N ALA A 81 -10.02 14.64 3.67
CA ALA A 81 -10.85 15.81 3.94
C ALA A 81 -10.53 16.50 5.29
N MET A 82 -9.77 15.88 6.18
CA MET A 82 -9.36 16.47 7.46
C MET A 82 -8.33 17.60 7.30
N GLY A 83 -7.78 17.79 6.11
CA GLY A 83 -6.89 18.91 5.80
C GLY A 83 -5.41 18.54 5.80
N GLY A 84 -4.60 19.07 6.73
CA GLY A 84 -3.14 18.93 6.68
C GLY A 84 -2.64 17.50 6.83
N VAL A 85 -1.45 17.24 6.31
CA VAL A 85 -0.81 15.90 6.29
C VAL A 85 -0.78 15.24 7.67
N ALA A 86 -0.48 16.01 8.72
CA ALA A 86 -0.40 15.48 10.10
C ALA A 86 -1.77 15.02 10.63
N GLN A 87 -2.85 15.79 10.35
CA GLN A 87 -4.20 15.44 10.77
C GLN A 87 -4.70 14.21 10.02
N VAL A 88 -4.43 14.11 8.72
CA VAL A 88 -4.78 12.94 7.92
C VAL A 88 -4.04 11.70 8.41
N ALA A 89 -2.74 11.81 8.70
CA ALA A 89 -1.95 10.68 9.22
C ALA A 89 -2.47 10.21 10.58
N ALA A 90 -2.72 11.12 11.51
CA ALA A 90 -3.25 10.78 12.82
C ALA A 90 -4.66 10.15 12.75
N GLY A 91 -5.55 10.70 11.94
CA GLY A 91 -6.89 10.17 11.75
C GLY A 91 -6.90 8.78 11.11
N TRP A 92 -6.05 8.57 10.10
CA TRP A 92 -5.93 7.25 9.47
C TRP A 92 -5.31 6.22 10.42
N GLN A 93 -4.26 6.58 11.18
CA GLN A 93 -3.69 5.72 12.22
C GLN A 93 -4.74 5.30 13.25
N ALA A 94 -5.53 6.24 13.75
CA ALA A 94 -6.60 5.95 14.70
C ALA A 94 -7.62 4.95 14.13
N ALA A 95 -8.03 5.12 12.86
CA ALA A 95 -8.96 4.21 12.19
C ALA A 95 -8.38 2.80 12.01
N LEU A 96 -7.09 2.70 11.63
CA LEU A 96 -6.38 1.41 11.51
C LEU A 96 -6.28 0.71 12.86
N VAL A 97 -5.85 1.41 13.91
CA VAL A 97 -5.72 0.84 15.26
C VAL A 97 -7.07 0.38 15.81
N THR A 98 -8.12 1.18 15.66
CA THR A 98 -9.47 0.83 16.10
C THR A 98 -9.99 -0.43 15.39
N THR A 99 -9.66 -0.60 14.11
CA THR A 99 -10.22 -1.68 13.30
C THR A 99 -9.37 -2.95 13.32
N LEU A 100 -8.04 -2.81 13.32
CA LEU A 100 -7.08 -3.92 13.11
C LEU A 100 -6.23 -4.21 14.36
N GLY A 101 -6.39 -3.44 15.44
CA GLY A 101 -5.59 -3.57 16.67
C GLY A 101 -4.32 -2.72 16.67
N SER A 102 -3.55 -2.79 17.77
CA SER A 102 -2.25 -2.13 17.93
C SER A 102 -1.18 -3.15 18.31
N PRO A 103 -0.21 -3.44 17.43
CA PRO A 103 -0.03 -2.91 16.06
C PRO A 103 -1.16 -3.30 15.11
N PRO A 104 -1.49 -2.45 14.12
CA PRO A 104 -2.47 -2.83 13.08
C PRO A 104 -1.88 -3.95 12.22
N ARG A 105 -2.59 -5.08 12.14
CA ARG A 105 -2.08 -6.26 11.46
C ARG A 105 -2.81 -6.53 10.15
N LEU A 106 -2.14 -6.30 9.06
CA LEU A 106 -2.60 -6.63 7.72
C LEU A 106 -2.40 -8.13 7.43
N ASP A 107 -3.35 -8.74 6.74
CA ASP A 107 -3.18 -10.09 6.19
C ASP A 107 -2.35 -10.06 4.92
N LEU A 108 -2.54 -9.02 4.11
CA LEU A 108 -1.79 -8.80 2.88
C LEU A 108 -1.59 -7.30 2.65
N ALA A 109 -0.35 -6.89 2.45
CA ALA A 109 -0.01 -5.60 1.87
C ALA A 109 0.56 -5.80 0.47
N VAL A 110 0.00 -5.12 -0.52
CA VAL A 110 0.56 -5.09 -1.88
C VAL A 110 1.30 -3.78 -2.07
N LEU A 111 2.53 -3.86 -2.56
CA LEU A 111 3.41 -2.73 -2.77
C LEU A 111 3.80 -2.63 -4.24
N GLY A 112 3.52 -1.49 -4.86
CA GLY A 112 4.16 -1.10 -6.11
C GLY A 112 5.59 -0.60 -5.83
N VAL A 113 6.45 -0.63 -6.84
CA VAL A 113 7.85 -0.17 -6.73
C VAL A 113 8.08 1.01 -7.66
N GLY A 114 8.70 2.06 -7.14
CA GLY A 114 9.23 3.15 -7.97
C GLY A 114 10.53 2.78 -8.68
N SER A 115 10.89 3.53 -9.73
CA SER A 115 12.18 3.35 -10.42
C SER A 115 13.41 3.62 -9.53
N ASP A 116 13.20 4.36 -8.44
CA ASP A 116 14.17 4.68 -7.39
C ASP A 116 14.12 3.70 -6.20
N GLY A 117 13.29 2.66 -6.28
CA GLY A 117 13.13 1.64 -5.23
C GLY A 117 12.22 2.05 -4.07
N HIS A 118 11.49 3.20 -4.18
CA HIS A 118 10.48 3.51 -3.18
C HIS A 118 9.32 2.53 -3.24
N VAL A 119 8.66 2.32 -2.10
CA VAL A 119 7.38 1.61 -1.98
C VAL A 119 6.43 2.47 -1.14
N ALA A 120 5.14 2.41 -1.44
CA ALA A 120 4.17 3.34 -0.83
C ALA A 120 4.67 4.80 -0.99
N SER A 121 4.72 5.61 0.08
CA SER A 121 5.43 6.90 0.09
C SER A 121 6.67 6.87 1.02
N LEU A 122 7.36 5.73 1.05
CA LEU A 122 8.65 5.52 1.69
C LEU A 122 9.74 5.71 0.65
N PHE A 123 10.43 6.86 0.65
CA PHE A 123 11.43 7.22 -0.36
C PHE A 123 12.86 6.96 0.12
N PRO A 124 13.80 6.64 -0.79
CA PRO A 124 15.21 6.47 -0.44
C PRO A 124 15.78 7.70 0.29
N SER A 125 16.50 7.47 1.38
CA SER A 125 17.16 8.50 2.20
C SER A 125 16.20 9.54 2.81
N HIS A 126 14.90 9.32 2.78
CA HIS A 126 13.92 10.25 3.36
C HIS A 126 13.70 9.93 4.84
N PRO A 127 13.56 10.98 5.71
CA PRO A 127 13.37 10.78 7.17
C PRO A 127 12.15 9.92 7.55
N VAL A 128 11.17 9.79 6.67
CA VAL A 128 10.01 8.90 6.87
C VAL A 128 10.39 7.44 7.14
N LEU A 129 11.57 7.00 6.70
CA LEU A 129 12.08 5.65 6.95
C LEU A 129 12.41 5.39 8.42
N ASP A 130 12.70 6.45 9.17
CA ASP A 130 13.03 6.40 10.59
C ASP A 130 11.80 6.52 11.50
N CYS A 131 10.60 6.68 10.92
CA CYS A 131 9.33 6.72 11.64
C CYS A 131 8.91 5.32 12.10
N LEU A 132 9.52 4.80 13.17
CA LEU A 132 9.26 3.46 13.70
C LEU A 132 8.27 3.43 14.86
N ASP A 133 7.95 4.59 15.45
CA ASP A 133 7.08 4.73 16.64
C ASP A 133 5.61 4.96 16.27
N VAL A 134 5.32 5.10 14.99
CA VAL A 134 3.97 5.34 14.46
C VAL A 134 3.64 4.36 13.34
N TRP A 135 2.34 4.08 13.19
CA TRP A 135 1.86 3.15 12.15
C TRP A 135 1.60 3.84 10.82
N VAL A 136 1.31 5.13 10.86
CA VAL A 136 1.11 6.00 9.70
C VAL A 136 1.95 7.23 9.84
N ALA A 137 2.70 7.59 8.81
CA ALA A 137 3.48 8.81 8.76
C ALA A 137 2.95 9.78 7.69
N GLY A 138 3.10 11.07 7.97
CA GLY A 138 2.89 12.13 6.99
C GLY A 138 4.20 12.46 6.26
N VAL A 139 4.09 12.75 4.97
CA VAL A 139 5.18 13.21 4.10
C VAL A 139 4.72 14.49 3.43
N SER A 140 5.38 15.61 3.69
CA SER A 140 5.01 16.92 3.12
C SER A 140 5.91 17.38 1.98
N ASP A 141 6.98 16.66 1.73
CA ASP A 141 8.10 16.98 0.83
C ASP A 141 8.47 15.78 -0.07
N SER A 142 7.47 14.99 -0.48
CA SER A 142 7.69 13.88 -1.40
C SER A 142 8.49 14.35 -2.63
N PRO A 143 9.57 13.63 -3.02
CA PRO A 143 10.34 13.96 -4.21
C PRO A 143 9.55 13.78 -5.52
N LYS A 144 8.33 13.25 -5.42
CA LYS A 144 7.42 13.05 -6.56
C LYS A 144 6.09 13.75 -6.30
N PRO A 145 5.55 14.46 -7.29
CA PRO A 145 4.25 15.14 -7.13
C PRO A 145 3.11 14.11 -6.92
N PRO A 146 2.06 14.53 -6.20
CA PRO A 146 2.00 15.68 -5.33
C PRO A 146 2.87 15.49 -4.09
N PRO A 147 3.40 16.58 -3.46
CA PRO A 147 4.34 16.48 -2.35
C PRO A 147 3.72 16.00 -1.03
N SER A 148 2.46 16.30 -0.81
CA SER A 148 1.74 15.97 0.43
C SER A 148 1.14 14.57 0.36
N ARG A 149 1.63 13.68 1.23
CA ARG A 149 1.21 12.27 1.25
C ARG A 149 1.07 11.75 2.68
N VAL A 150 0.35 10.66 2.84
CA VAL A 150 0.35 9.82 4.05
C VAL A 150 0.70 8.38 3.66
N THR A 151 1.43 7.68 4.51
CA THR A 151 1.97 6.34 4.19
C THR A 151 1.92 5.42 5.40
N LEU A 152 1.70 4.13 5.16
CA LEU A 152 2.05 3.11 6.14
C LEU A 152 3.58 3.14 6.35
N THR A 153 4.03 3.01 7.59
CA THR A 153 5.45 3.00 7.94
C THR A 153 6.08 1.63 7.73
N LEU A 154 7.41 1.57 7.76
CA LEU A 154 8.14 0.28 7.80
C LEU A 154 7.67 -0.58 8.98
N ALA A 155 7.40 0.04 10.14
CA ALA A 155 6.88 -0.65 11.32
C ALA A 155 5.54 -1.34 11.03
N THR A 156 4.61 -0.67 10.36
CA THR A 156 3.31 -1.28 9.99
C THR A 156 3.49 -2.42 9.00
N LEU A 157 4.32 -2.22 7.98
CA LEU A 157 4.57 -3.26 6.97
C LEU A 157 5.26 -4.49 7.57
N ALA A 158 6.16 -4.30 8.54
CA ALA A 158 6.81 -5.41 9.25
C ALA A 158 5.83 -6.29 10.06
N HIS A 159 4.66 -5.75 10.45
CA HIS A 159 3.61 -6.51 11.15
C HIS A 159 2.60 -7.18 10.21
N ALA A 160 2.69 -7.00 8.89
CA ALA A 160 1.85 -7.72 7.94
C ALA A 160 2.13 -9.24 7.99
N ARG A 161 1.16 -10.05 7.61
CA ARG A 161 1.37 -11.51 7.49
C ARG A 161 2.10 -11.85 6.21
N GLU A 162 1.77 -11.14 5.14
CA GLU A 162 2.34 -11.35 3.81
C GLU A 162 2.45 -10.02 3.08
N ILE A 163 3.52 -9.84 2.31
CA ILE A 163 3.73 -8.69 1.43
C ILE A 163 3.91 -9.19 0.01
N TRP A 164 3.16 -8.59 -0.93
CA TRP A 164 3.38 -8.79 -2.36
C TRP A 164 4.02 -7.53 -2.96
N VAL A 165 5.20 -7.69 -3.50
CA VAL A 165 5.87 -6.66 -4.29
C VAL A 165 5.51 -6.87 -5.76
N VAL A 166 4.86 -5.89 -6.36
CA VAL A 166 4.37 -5.97 -7.74
C VAL A 166 5.01 -4.87 -8.57
N ALA A 167 5.67 -5.23 -9.66
CA ALA A 167 6.32 -4.26 -10.53
C ALA A 167 6.13 -4.59 -12.02
N PHE A 168 5.91 -3.54 -12.81
CA PHE A 168 5.73 -3.59 -14.25
C PHE A 168 6.72 -2.66 -14.95
N GLY A 169 7.35 -3.16 -16.00
CA GLY A 169 8.20 -2.41 -16.91
C GLY A 169 9.66 -2.31 -16.47
N SER A 170 10.55 -2.18 -17.46
CA SER A 170 12.01 -2.19 -17.32
C SER A 170 12.57 -1.07 -16.44
N SER A 171 11.85 0.04 -16.27
CA SER A 171 12.28 1.14 -15.39
C SER A 171 12.39 0.74 -13.91
N LYS A 172 11.90 -0.44 -13.52
CA LYS A 172 11.96 -0.99 -12.15
C LYS A 172 13.09 -2.02 -11.99
N ALA A 173 13.61 -2.56 -13.10
CA ALA A 173 14.53 -3.70 -13.08
C ALA A 173 15.78 -3.46 -12.21
N ALA A 174 16.40 -2.29 -12.30
CA ALA A 174 17.60 -1.97 -11.51
C ALA A 174 17.32 -1.98 -10.00
N ALA A 175 16.22 -1.35 -9.56
CA ALA A 175 15.82 -1.31 -8.15
C ALA A 175 15.43 -2.69 -7.63
N ILE A 176 14.76 -3.49 -8.44
CA ILE A 176 14.40 -4.89 -8.11
C ILE A 176 15.65 -5.76 -8.00
N ALA A 177 16.57 -5.66 -8.95
CA ALA A 177 17.83 -6.42 -8.93
C ALA A 177 18.67 -6.08 -7.69
N ASP A 178 18.81 -4.78 -7.35
CA ASP A 178 19.51 -4.36 -6.14
C ASP A 178 18.81 -4.89 -4.88
N ALA A 179 17.49 -4.74 -4.77
CA ALA A 179 16.74 -5.18 -3.59
C ALA A 179 16.85 -6.70 -3.34
N ARG A 180 16.97 -7.50 -4.39
CA ARG A 180 17.04 -8.97 -4.30
C ARG A 180 18.46 -9.50 -4.20
N GLY A 181 19.42 -8.80 -4.81
CA GLY A 181 20.81 -9.27 -4.93
C GLY A 181 21.79 -8.60 -3.98
N ASN A 182 21.48 -7.45 -3.40
CA ASN A 182 22.36 -6.69 -2.53
C ASN A 182 21.88 -6.70 -1.07
N PRO A 183 22.49 -7.53 -0.20
CA PRO A 183 22.13 -7.56 1.23
C PRO A 183 22.30 -6.21 1.96
N GLY A 184 23.19 -5.35 1.45
CA GLY A 184 23.45 -4.00 1.99
C GLY A 184 22.55 -2.91 1.40
N SER A 185 21.60 -3.24 0.51
CA SER A 185 20.72 -2.24 -0.09
C SER A 185 19.92 -1.47 0.97
N THR A 186 19.91 -0.15 0.83
CA THR A 186 19.11 0.77 1.66
C THR A 186 17.83 1.24 0.97
N LEU A 187 17.53 0.69 -0.21
CA LEU A 187 16.29 0.99 -0.90
C LEU A 187 15.07 0.57 -0.07
N PRO A 188 14.01 1.37 0.00
CA PRO A 188 12.82 1.04 0.79
C PRO A 188 12.24 -0.34 0.48
N VAL A 189 12.19 -0.74 -0.79
CA VAL A 189 11.76 -2.07 -1.20
C VAL A 189 12.64 -3.18 -0.61
N ALA A 190 13.96 -2.96 -0.50
CA ALA A 190 14.89 -3.89 0.12
C ALA A 190 14.73 -3.93 1.65
N LEU A 191 14.52 -2.77 2.29
CA LEU A 191 14.23 -2.70 3.72
C LEU A 191 12.98 -3.50 4.07
N VAL A 192 11.90 -3.33 3.30
CA VAL A 192 10.66 -4.12 3.46
C VAL A 192 10.92 -5.61 3.25
N ALA A 193 11.69 -5.98 2.23
CA ALA A 193 11.98 -7.39 1.95
C ALA A 193 12.74 -8.09 3.08
N ARG A 194 13.46 -7.33 3.92
CA ARG A 194 14.20 -7.85 5.09
C ARG A 194 13.47 -7.67 6.41
N SER A 195 12.32 -6.99 6.45
CA SER A 195 11.62 -6.61 7.70
C SER A 195 10.83 -7.71 8.39
N GLY A 196 10.82 -8.95 7.85
CA GLY A 196 10.32 -10.12 8.56
C GLY A 196 9.11 -10.84 7.99
N PRO A 197 8.05 -10.21 7.40
CA PRO A 197 6.96 -10.96 6.81
C PRO A 197 7.40 -11.70 5.54
N ALA A 198 6.65 -12.74 5.15
CA ALA A 198 6.87 -13.42 3.89
C ALA A 198 6.66 -12.45 2.72
N VAL A 199 7.68 -12.28 1.87
CA VAL A 199 7.61 -11.40 0.70
C VAL A 199 7.55 -12.24 -0.57
N ARG A 200 6.54 -11.98 -1.42
CA ARG A 200 6.43 -12.56 -2.76
C ARG A 200 6.60 -11.47 -3.81
N TRP A 201 7.31 -11.81 -4.87
CA TRP A 201 7.61 -10.91 -5.97
C TRP A 201 6.77 -11.31 -7.19
N PHE A 202 6.00 -10.37 -7.70
CA PHE A 202 5.21 -10.50 -8.92
C PHE A 202 5.72 -9.47 -9.93
N LEU A 203 6.53 -9.93 -10.85
CA LEU A 203 7.26 -9.10 -11.79
C LEU A 203 6.87 -9.51 -13.21
N ASP A 204 6.65 -8.55 -14.10
CA ASP A 204 6.62 -8.86 -15.52
C ASP A 204 8.04 -9.15 -16.04
N GLY A 205 8.14 -9.68 -17.27
CA GLY A 205 9.43 -10.02 -17.85
C GLY A 205 10.40 -8.84 -17.98
N ALA A 206 9.88 -7.62 -18.07
CA ALA A 206 10.70 -6.41 -18.20
C ALA A 206 11.19 -5.87 -16.84
N ALA A 207 10.47 -6.11 -15.76
CA ALA A 207 10.84 -5.72 -14.40
C ALA A 207 11.70 -6.78 -13.69
N GLY A 208 11.57 -8.04 -14.08
CA GLY A 208 12.26 -9.16 -13.45
C GLY A 208 13.67 -9.44 -13.97
N GLY A 209 14.03 -8.88 -15.14
CA GLY A 209 15.30 -9.09 -15.82
C GLY A 209 15.33 -10.36 -16.64
#